data_f0a26a53f802f712e159ba0354632c3d
#
_entry.id   f0a26a53f802f712e159ba0354632c3d
#
_cell.length_a   1.000
_cell.length_b   1.000
_cell.length_c   1.000
_cell.angle_alpha   90.00
_cell.angle_beta   90.00
_cell.angle_gamma   90.00
#
_symmetry.space_group_name_H-M   'P 1'
#
loop_
_entity.id
_entity.type
_entity.pdbx_description
1 polymer ?
#
loop_
_entity_poly.entity_id
_entity_poly.type
_entity_poly.pdbx_seq_one_letter_code
_entity_poly.pdbx_strand_id
1 'polypeptide(L)'
;MTYQIITDSTSDLSDAYVAAHDVAMLGLTVTLEDTTYQTVGPERLTSDVLLAKMAMGAKPVTSQINVGQFSELFKSVVKAGNDVLYLGFSSGLSGTYQSAEMAKQLVLDELPSAHITTIDTLAAASGEGYLVKEAVKLRDDGATLEEVVTALQDL
;
A
#
# COMPACT_ATOMS: atom_id res chain seq x y z
N MET A 1 1.91 18.13 12.60
CA MET A 1 2.12 16.69 12.76
C MET A 1 2.29 16.06 11.39
N THR A 2 3.32 15.28 11.22
CA THR A 2 3.61 14.63 9.95
C THR A 2 2.83 13.32 9.81
N TYR A 3 2.64 12.89 8.59
CA TYR A 3 1.97 11.62 8.31
C TYR A 3 2.70 10.88 7.20
N GLN A 4 2.68 9.56 7.27
CA GLN A 4 3.29 8.69 6.27
C GLN A 4 2.22 8.16 5.34
N ILE A 5 2.39 8.38 4.05
CA ILE A 5 1.53 7.80 3.01
C ILE A 5 2.00 6.39 2.75
N ILE A 6 1.09 5.43 2.82
CA ILE A 6 1.35 4.01 2.61
C ILE A 6 0.39 3.51 1.52
N THR A 7 0.90 2.70 0.62
CA THR A 7 0.10 2.04 -0.40
C THR A 7 0.57 0.59 -0.58
N ASP A 8 0.00 -0.11 -1.53
CA ASP A 8 0.40 -1.48 -1.86
C ASP A 8 0.87 -1.59 -3.32
N SER A 9 1.40 -2.75 -3.68
CA SER A 9 2.01 -2.95 -4.99
C SER A 9 1.00 -2.93 -6.15
N THR A 10 -0.30 -2.99 -5.86
CA THR A 10 -1.32 -2.90 -6.90
C THR A 10 -1.54 -1.47 -7.40
N SER A 11 -0.94 -0.47 -6.74
CA SER A 11 -1.01 0.93 -7.19
C SER A 11 -0.25 1.19 -8.49
N ASP A 12 0.58 0.24 -8.92
CA ASP A 12 1.39 0.32 -10.14
C ASP A 12 2.40 1.49 -10.14
N LEU A 13 2.82 1.91 -8.94
CA LEU A 13 3.84 2.93 -8.80
C LEU A 13 5.23 2.30 -8.87
N SER A 14 6.17 3.00 -9.50
CA SER A 14 7.56 2.52 -9.58
C SER A 14 8.26 2.65 -8.22
N ASP A 15 9.27 1.81 -8.00
CA ASP A 15 10.11 1.92 -6.80
C ASP A 15 10.81 3.28 -6.75
N ALA A 16 11.20 3.82 -7.90
CA ALA A 16 11.83 5.14 -7.99
C ALA A 16 10.88 6.25 -7.52
N TYR A 17 9.61 6.20 -7.94
CA TYR A 17 8.61 7.18 -7.51
C TYR A 17 8.41 7.11 -5.99
N VAL A 18 8.22 5.91 -5.47
CA VAL A 18 7.97 5.66 -4.06
C VAL A 18 9.12 6.19 -3.19
N ALA A 19 10.37 5.93 -3.59
CA ALA A 19 11.54 6.40 -2.88
C ALA A 19 11.68 7.93 -2.97
N ALA A 20 11.44 8.51 -4.14
CA ALA A 20 11.61 9.95 -4.36
C ALA A 20 10.57 10.79 -3.60
N HIS A 21 9.39 10.24 -3.35
CA HIS A 21 8.27 10.96 -2.74
C HIS A 21 7.92 10.49 -1.32
N ASP A 22 8.80 9.72 -0.71
CA ASP A 22 8.64 9.23 0.67
C ASP A 22 7.28 8.56 0.89
N VAL A 23 6.96 7.61 0.04
CA VAL A 23 5.79 6.74 0.16
C VAL A 23 6.28 5.36 0.58
N ALA A 24 5.63 4.74 1.55
CA ALA A 24 5.91 3.36 1.91
C ALA A 24 4.98 2.44 1.11
N MET A 25 5.52 1.37 0.55
CA MET A 25 4.74 0.44 -0.27
C MET A 25 4.93 -0.99 0.21
N LEU A 26 3.82 -1.65 0.54
CA LEU A 26 3.80 -3.07 0.85
C LEU A 26 3.48 -3.87 -0.41
N GLY A 27 4.14 -5.01 -0.55
CA GLY A 27 4.00 -5.84 -1.73
C GLY A 27 3.14 -7.07 -1.50
N LEU A 28 2.22 -7.33 -2.43
CA LEU A 28 1.65 -8.66 -2.57
C LEU A 28 2.75 -9.57 -3.10
N THR A 29 2.61 -10.88 -2.89
CA THR A 29 3.55 -11.86 -3.43
C THR A 29 2.91 -12.61 -4.58
N VAL A 30 3.74 -13.07 -5.51
CA VAL A 30 3.31 -13.90 -6.63
C VAL A 30 4.08 -15.22 -6.56
N THR A 31 3.36 -16.33 -6.55
CA THR A 31 3.96 -17.67 -6.57
C THR A 31 3.83 -18.28 -7.95
N LEU A 32 4.97 -18.69 -8.52
CA LEU A 32 5.06 -19.37 -9.80
C LEU A 32 5.85 -20.67 -9.59
N GLU A 33 5.24 -21.83 -9.88
CA GLU A 33 5.91 -23.14 -9.81
C GLU A 33 6.68 -23.33 -8.49
N ASP A 34 6.02 -23.16 -7.35
CA ASP A 34 6.58 -23.30 -6.00
C ASP A 34 7.61 -22.23 -5.59
N THR A 35 7.87 -21.24 -6.45
CA THR A 35 8.73 -20.10 -6.09
C THR A 35 7.89 -18.87 -5.85
N THR A 36 8.07 -18.26 -4.68
CA THR A 36 7.37 -17.02 -4.32
C THR A 36 8.24 -15.80 -4.59
N TYR A 37 7.71 -14.85 -5.32
CA TYR A 37 8.40 -13.62 -5.71
C TYR A 37 7.77 -12.42 -5.03
N GLN A 38 8.61 -11.45 -4.67
CA GLN A 38 8.15 -10.16 -4.19
C GLN A 38 7.70 -9.29 -5.37
N THR A 39 6.77 -8.38 -5.10
CA THR A 39 6.30 -7.42 -6.10
C THR A 39 6.84 -6.01 -5.85
N VAL A 40 7.67 -5.85 -4.82
CA VAL A 40 8.35 -4.58 -4.48
C VAL A 40 9.81 -4.86 -4.15
N GLY A 41 10.63 -3.82 -4.24
CA GLY A 41 12.04 -3.89 -3.87
C GLY A 41 12.95 -4.36 -5.01
N PRO A 42 14.27 -4.49 -4.74
CA PRO A 42 15.26 -4.78 -5.79
C PRO A 42 15.14 -6.18 -6.39
N GLU A 43 14.53 -7.12 -5.66
CA GLU A 43 14.35 -8.50 -6.13
C GLU A 43 12.93 -8.76 -6.64
N ARG A 44 12.21 -7.70 -6.96
CA ARG A 44 10.81 -7.83 -7.39
C ARG A 44 10.69 -8.57 -8.72
N LEU A 45 9.57 -9.28 -8.88
CA LEU A 45 9.21 -9.90 -10.14
C LEU A 45 8.81 -8.81 -11.13
N THR A 46 9.51 -8.75 -12.28
CA THR A 46 9.16 -7.78 -13.32
C THR A 46 8.09 -8.35 -14.24
N SER A 47 7.37 -7.46 -14.93
CA SER A 47 6.34 -7.87 -15.89
C SER A 47 6.92 -8.75 -17.00
N ASP A 48 8.11 -8.45 -17.47
CA ASP A 48 8.77 -9.21 -18.54
C ASP A 48 9.04 -10.65 -18.12
N VAL A 49 9.57 -10.84 -16.91
CA VAL A 49 9.85 -12.18 -16.37
C VAL A 49 8.56 -12.94 -16.13
N LEU A 50 7.53 -12.28 -15.58
CA LEU A 50 6.23 -12.89 -15.33
C LEU A 50 5.60 -13.39 -16.64
N LEU A 51 5.56 -12.54 -17.66
CA LEU A 51 4.97 -12.87 -18.96
C LEU A 51 5.73 -14.02 -19.63
N ALA A 52 7.07 -14.01 -19.54
CA ALA A 52 7.88 -15.09 -20.10
C ALA A 52 7.58 -16.43 -19.45
N LYS A 53 7.44 -16.45 -18.11
CA LYS A 53 7.12 -17.69 -17.38
C LYS A 53 5.69 -18.17 -17.68
N MET A 54 4.73 -17.25 -17.80
CA MET A 54 3.36 -17.60 -18.17
C MET A 54 3.28 -18.18 -19.58
N ALA A 55 4.06 -17.67 -20.52
CA ALA A 55 4.14 -18.19 -21.88
C ALA A 55 4.67 -19.64 -21.90
N MET A 56 5.46 -20.03 -20.89
CA MET A 56 5.97 -21.39 -20.71
C MET A 56 4.99 -22.28 -19.94
N GLY A 57 3.80 -21.82 -19.63
CA GLY A 57 2.76 -22.59 -18.95
C GLY A 57 2.66 -22.38 -17.45
N ALA A 58 3.47 -21.54 -16.85
CA ALA A 58 3.38 -21.23 -15.42
C ALA A 58 2.10 -20.49 -15.10
N LYS A 59 1.45 -20.83 -13.97
CA LYS A 59 0.23 -20.18 -13.50
C LYS A 59 0.54 -19.41 -12.23
N PRO A 60 0.45 -18.07 -12.24
CA PRO A 60 0.73 -17.28 -11.05
C PRO A 60 -0.40 -17.37 -10.02
N VAL A 61 -0.02 -17.43 -8.74
CA VAL A 61 -0.94 -17.31 -7.61
C VAL A 61 -0.50 -16.10 -6.80
N THR A 62 -1.39 -15.13 -6.62
CA THR A 62 -1.11 -13.92 -5.86
C THR A 62 -1.58 -14.09 -4.43
N SER A 63 -0.73 -13.72 -3.48
CA SER A 63 -1.07 -13.72 -2.06
C SER A 63 -1.29 -12.29 -1.58
N GLN A 64 -2.34 -12.10 -0.76
CA GLN A 64 -2.66 -10.81 -0.16
C GLN A 64 -1.59 -10.41 0.87
N ILE A 65 -1.51 -9.11 1.14
CA ILE A 65 -0.73 -8.60 2.26
C ILE A 65 -1.48 -8.97 3.54
N ASN A 66 -0.78 -9.57 4.51
CA ASN A 66 -1.42 -10.04 5.72
C ASN A 66 -1.44 -8.99 6.84
N VAL A 67 -2.22 -9.27 7.89
CA VAL A 67 -2.39 -8.37 9.04
C VAL A 67 -1.05 -8.08 9.72
N GLY A 68 -0.18 -9.09 9.84
CA GLY A 68 1.13 -8.93 10.48
C GLY A 68 2.02 -7.92 9.78
N GLN A 69 2.05 -7.95 8.45
CA GLN A 69 2.84 -7.00 7.66
C GLN A 69 2.35 -5.58 7.86
N PHE A 70 1.04 -5.35 7.81
CA PHE A 70 0.46 -4.03 8.06
C PHE A 70 0.72 -3.57 9.50
N SER A 71 0.54 -4.46 10.48
CA SER A 71 0.73 -4.12 11.89
C SER A 71 2.15 -3.66 12.18
N GLU A 72 3.15 -4.36 11.65
CA GLU A 72 4.55 -3.99 11.83
C GLU A 72 4.85 -2.62 11.23
N LEU A 73 4.37 -2.37 10.01
CA LEU A 73 4.60 -1.08 9.35
C LEU A 73 3.88 0.04 10.07
N PHE A 74 2.62 -0.13 10.42
CA PHE A 74 1.85 0.89 11.13
C PHE A 74 2.49 1.22 12.47
N LYS A 75 2.92 0.22 13.24
CA LYS A 75 3.62 0.43 14.51
C LYS A 75 4.91 1.21 14.32
N SER A 76 5.70 0.88 13.31
CA SER A 76 6.97 1.58 13.08
C SER A 76 6.77 3.04 12.74
N VAL A 77 5.75 3.36 11.96
CA VAL A 77 5.40 4.73 11.58
C VAL A 77 4.92 5.51 12.81
N VAL A 78 4.03 4.93 13.60
CA VAL A 78 3.48 5.57 14.80
C VAL A 78 4.56 5.80 15.85
N LYS A 79 5.44 4.81 16.05
CA LYS A 79 6.55 4.93 17.02
C LYS A 79 7.57 5.98 16.60
N ALA A 80 7.68 6.28 15.31
CA ALA A 80 8.52 7.37 14.80
C ALA A 80 7.87 8.74 14.98
N GLY A 81 6.65 8.82 15.49
CA GLY A 81 5.94 10.06 15.75
C GLY A 81 5.07 10.55 14.61
N ASN A 82 4.75 9.70 13.64
CA ASN A 82 3.94 10.05 12.47
C ASN A 82 2.57 9.41 12.52
N ASP A 83 1.60 10.08 11.89
CA ASP A 83 0.30 9.48 11.60
C ASP A 83 0.40 8.60 10.35
N VAL A 84 -0.60 7.75 10.14
CA VAL A 84 -0.65 6.83 9.01
C VAL A 84 -1.80 7.20 8.08
N LEU A 85 -1.50 7.26 6.78
CA LEU A 85 -2.51 7.33 5.72
C LEU A 85 -2.27 6.18 4.74
N TYR A 86 -3.12 5.17 4.79
CA TYR A 86 -3.06 4.04 3.88
C TYR A 86 -4.09 4.18 2.77
N LEU A 87 -3.63 4.13 1.52
CA LEU A 87 -4.46 4.15 0.33
C LEU A 87 -4.38 2.76 -0.30
N GLY A 88 -5.45 2.01 -0.21
CA GLY A 88 -5.44 0.59 -0.48
C GLY A 88 -6.21 0.15 -1.71
N PHE A 89 -5.83 -1.05 -2.14
CA PHE A 89 -6.49 -1.79 -3.21
C PHE A 89 -7.97 -2.02 -2.86
N SER A 90 -8.83 -1.92 -3.87
CA SER A 90 -10.28 -2.04 -3.67
C SER A 90 -10.67 -3.26 -2.83
N SER A 91 -11.46 -3.03 -1.79
CA SER A 91 -11.99 -4.10 -0.93
C SER A 91 -12.88 -5.07 -1.69
N GLY A 92 -13.47 -4.64 -2.80
CA GLY A 92 -14.27 -5.51 -3.67
C GLY A 92 -13.46 -6.51 -4.48
N LEU A 93 -12.13 -6.31 -4.59
CA LEU A 93 -11.26 -7.13 -5.43
C LEU A 93 -10.28 -7.98 -4.63
N SER A 94 -10.01 -7.62 -3.36
CA SER A 94 -9.02 -8.30 -2.53
C SER A 94 -9.33 -8.12 -1.05
N GLY A 95 -8.91 -9.07 -0.24
CA GLY A 95 -8.97 -8.95 1.23
C GLY A 95 -7.84 -8.13 1.83
N THR A 96 -6.91 -7.59 1.02
CA THR A 96 -5.78 -6.80 1.51
C THR A 96 -6.26 -5.59 2.33
N TYR A 97 -7.27 -4.88 1.86
CA TYR A 97 -7.81 -3.73 2.58
C TYR A 97 -8.36 -4.13 3.95
N GLN A 98 -9.06 -5.25 4.03
CA GLN A 98 -9.57 -5.76 5.32
C GLN A 98 -8.43 -6.12 6.26
N SER A 99 -7.34 -6.68 5.74
CA SER A 99 -6.14 -6.94 6.55
C SER A 99 -5.57 -5.65 7.13
N ALA A 100 -5.57 -4.56 6.37
CA ALA A 100 -5.15 -3.25 6.85
C ALA A 100 -6.08 -2.73 7.96
N GLU A 101 -7.39 -2.90 7.81
CA GLU A 101 -8.37 -2.50 8.83
C GLU A 101 -8.18 -3.27 10.12
N MET A 102 -7.93 -4.58 10.04
CA MET A 102 -7.66 -5.40 11.22
C MET A 102 -6.36 -4.98 11.90
N ALA A 103 -5.32 -4.70 11.11
CA ALA A 103 -4.04 -4.23 11.63
C ALA A 103 -4.19 -2.88 12.34
N LYS A 104 -4.99 -1.98 11.77
CA LYS A 104 -5.31 -0.69 12.40
C LYS A 104 -5.89 -0.89 13.80
N GLN A 105 -6.85 -1.79 13.94
CA GLN A 105 -7.46 -2.06 15.24
C GLN A 105 -6.45 -2.64 16.23
N LEU A 106 -5.62 -3.57 15.80
CA LEU A 106 -4.58 -4.16 16.65
C LEU A 106 -3.57 -3.12 17.14
N VAL A 107 -3.15 -2.23 16.26
CA VAL A 107 -2.19 -1.17 16.62
C VAL A 107 -2.83 -0.16 17.55
N LEU A 108 -4.10 0.21 17.33
CA LEU A 108 -4.82 1.13 18.20
C LEU A 108 -5.06 0.53 19.61
N ASP A 109 -5.21 -0.78 19.71
CA ASP A 109 -5.33 -1.45 21.01
C ASP A 109 -4.04 -1.36 21.80
N GLU A 110 -2.88 -1.42 21.15
CA GLU A 110 -1.57 -1.26 21.81
C GLU A 110 -1.17 0.19 22.00
N LEU A 111 -1.50 1.05 21.05
CA LEU A 111 -1.09 2.45 21.01
C LEU A 111 -2.33 3.34 20.79
N PRO A 112 -3.14 3.54 21.84
CA PRO A 112 -4.45 4.22 21.68
C PRO A 112 -4.37 5.67 21.19
N SER A 113 -3.22 6.32 21.34
CA SER A 113 -3.04 7.70 20.86
C SER A 113 -2.66 7.78 19.38
N ALA A 114 -2.48 6.65 18.71
CA ALA A 114 -2.12 6.63 17.29
C ALA A 114 -3.28 7.13 16.42
N HIS A 115 -2.92 7.77 15.30
CA HIS A 115 -3.88 8.20 14.29
C HIS A 115 -3.58 7.43 13.01
N ILE A 116 -4.46 6.50 12.67
CA ILE A 116 -4.33 5.66 11.48
C ILE A 116 -5.58 5.82 10.64
N THR A 117 -5.42 6.35 9.44
CA THR A 117 -6.51 6.52 8.47
C THR A 117 -6.30 5.55 7.31
N THR A 118 -7.35 4.82 6.97
CA THR A 118 -7.33 3.90 5.84
C THR A 118 -8.38 4.36 4.84
N ILE A 119 -8.02 4.36 3.55
CA ILE A 119 -8.94 4.71 2.46
C ILE A 119 -9.02 3.54 1.50
N ASP A 120 -10.23 3.04 1.29
CA ASP A 120 -10.51 2.10 0.20
C ASP A 120 -10.66 2.92 -1.07
N THR A 121 -9.70 2.79 -1.98
CA THR A 121 -9.71 3.57 -3.21
C THR A 121 -10.81 3.14 -4.18
N LEU A 122 -11.41 1.96 -3.94
CA LEU A 122 -12.37 1.32 -4.86
C LEU A 122 -11.78 1.16 -6.27
N ALA A 123 -10.47 1.08 -6.35
CA ALA A 123 -9.71 1.05 -7.59
C ALA A 123 -8.49 0.13 -7.45
N ALA A 124 -7.84 -0.12 -8.57
CA ALA A 124 -6.59 -0.87 -8.64
C ALA A 124 -5.71 -0.25 -9.71
N ALA A 125 -4.44 -0.66 -9.77
CA ALA A 125 -3.48 -0.25 -10.78
C ALA A 125 -3.39 1.28 -10.91
N SER A 126 -3.56 1.81 -12.11
CA SER A 126 -3.39 3.24 -12.37
C SER A 126 -4.39 4.12 -11.61
N GLY A 127 -5.60 3.61 -11.32
CA GLY A 127 -6.59 4.35 -10.53
C GLY A 127 -6.15 4.54 -9.09
N GLU A 128 -5.66 3.49 -8.45
CA GLU A 128 -5.10 3.56 -7.10
C GLU A 128 -3.85 4.45 -7.09
N GLY A 129 -2.95 4.26 -8.06
CA GLY A 129 -1.73 5.06 -8.18
C GLY A 129 -2.01 6.54 -8.37
N TYR A 130 -3.05 6.87 -9.14
CA TYR A 130 -3.48 8.26 -9.33
C TYR A 130 -3.83 8.92 -7.99
N LEU A 131 -4.61 8.23 -7.16
CA LEU A 131 -5.00 8.75 -5.85
C LEU A 131 -3.79 8.93 -4.94
N VAL A 132 -2.83 8.01 -4.98
CA VAL A 132 -1.58 8.14 -4.20
C VAL A 132 -0.80 9.38 -4.65
N LYS A 133 -0.68 9.60 -5.96
CA LYS A 133 0.02 10.78 -6.50
C LYS A 133 -0.65 12.07 -6.10
N GLU A 134 -1.99 12.11 -6.09
CA GLU A 134 -2.73 13.28 -5.65
C GLU A 134 -2.51 13.53 -4.14
N ALA A 135 -2.49 12.48 -3.32
CA ALA A 135 -2.20 12.60 -1.90
C ALA A 135 -0.79 13.16 -1.66
N VAL A 136 0.21 12.66 -2.40
CA VAL A 136 1.59 13.13 -2.31
C VAL A 136 1.68 14.61 -2.67
N LYS A 137 1.02 15.02 -3.75
CA LYS A 137 1.01 16.42 -4.21
C LYS A 137 0.41 17.33 -3.14
N LEU A 138 -0.72 16.95 -2.57
CA LEU A 138 -1.36 17.74 -1.53
C LEU A 138 -0.50 17.82 -0.26
N ARG A 139 0.11 16.72 0.15
CA ARG A 139 1.05 16.70 1.27
C ARG A 139 2.21 17.65 1.05
N ASP A 140 2.83 17.60 -0.13
CA ASP A 140 3.99 18.44 -0.47
C ASP A 140 3.60 19.93 -0.54
N ASP A 141 2.35 20.22 -0.84
CA ASP A 141 1.81 21.59 -0.82
C ASP A 141 1.39 22.04 0.59
N GLY A 142 1.61 21.21 1.61
CA GLY A 142 1.37 21.56 3.01
C GLY A 142 0.00 21.18 3.54
N ALA A 143 -0.80 20.40 2.82
CA ALA A 143 -2.12 19.97 3.29
C ALA A 143 -2.00 19.06 4.51
N THR A 144 -2.93 19.22 5.45
CA THR A 144 -3.04 18.32 6.60
C THR A 144 -3.60 16.96 6.17
N LEU A 145 -3.43 15.95 7.03
CA LEU A 145 -4.00 14.62 6.77
C LEU A 145 -5.52 14.73 6.51
N GLU A 146 -6.23 15.49 7.32
CA GLU A 146 -7.67 15.67 7.17
C GLU A 146 -8.05 16.33 5.85
N GLU A 147 -7.29 17.34 5.43
CA GLU A 147 -7.50 18.00 4.14
C GLU A 147 -7.27 17.05 2.97
N VAL A 148 -6.24 16.20 3.05
CA VAL A 148 -5.96 15.20 2.02
C VAL A 148 -7.10 14.19 1.93
N VAL A 149 -7.56 13.66 3.06
CA VAL A 149 -8.66 12.70 3.10
C VAL A 149 -9.92 13.27 2.47
N THR A 150 -10.27 14.49 2.83
CA THR A 150 -11.45 15.17 2.27
C THR A 150 -11.33 15.36 0.77
N ALA A 151 -10.18 15.82 0.29
CA ALA A 151 -9.94 16.03 -1.13
C ALA A 151 -10.03 14.74 -1.94
N LEU A 152 -9.46 13.64 -1.42
CA LEU A 152 -9.48 12.36 -2.11
C LEU A 152 -10.90 11.77 -2.20
N GLN A 153 -11.73 12.01 -1.21
CA GLN A 153 -13.11 11.53 -1.22
C GLN A 153 -13.99 12.24 -2.28
N ASP A 154 -13.57 13.41 -2.73
CA ASP A 154 -14.27 14.19 -3.75
C ASP A 154 -13.84 13.85 -5.19
N LEU A 155 -12.87 12.96 -5.37
CA LEU A 155 -12.38 12.58 -6.69
C LEU A 155 -13.20 11.47 -7.38
#